data_70bdf6f725650afd60604631fd635b5e
#
_entry.id   70bdf6f725650afd60604631fd635b5e
#
_cell.length_a   1.000
_cell.length_b   1.000
_cell.length_c   1.000
_cell.angle_alpha   90.00
_cell.angle_beta   90.00
_cell.angle_gamma   90.00
#
_symmetry.space_group_name_H-M   'P 1'
#
loop_
_entity.id
_entity.type
_entity.pdbx_description
1 polymer ?
#
loop_
_entity_poly.entity_id
_entity_poly.type
_entity_poly.pdbx_seq_one_letter_code
_entity_poly.pdbx_strand_id
1 'polypeptide(L)'
;FIVSNQSAVGRGITTQDVAISLNNKVVEQLKESGIEITKSFIDFSHPSENSKTRKPNTLFLENASLEYKLSLKDSWVIGDKPSDILFGKRGNTKTLQIKGDYDISEFADFYINNLAQAYEIISQH
;
A
#
# COMPACT_ATOMS: atom_id res chain seq x y z
N PHE A 1 5.64 -0.92 5.99
CA PHE A 1 5.00 -2.05 5.29
C PHE A 1 4.72 -1.70 3.84
N ILE A 2 4.77 -2.69 2.97
CA ILE A 2 4.27 -2.60 1.59
C ILE A 2 3.02 -3.46 1.50
N VAL A 3 1.97 -2.93 0.87
CA VAL A 3 0.75 -3.68 0.53
C VAL A 3 0.50 -3.52 -0.97
N SER A 4 0.54 -4.61 -1.71
CA SER A 4 0.55 -4.58 -3.17
C SER A 4 -0.46 -5.55 -3.77
N ASN A 5 -1.22 -5.09 -4.77
CA ASN A 5 -1.99 -5.94 -5.67
C ASN A 5 -1.16 -6.19 -6.92
N GLN A 6 -0.78 -7.45 -7.17
CA GLN A 6 0.01 -7.88 -8.33
C GLN A 6 -0.83 -8.76 -9.24
N SER A 7 -1.90 -8.20 -9.80
CA SER A 7 -2.86 -8.93 -10.61
C SER A 7 -2.29 -9.47 -11.92
N ALA A 8 -1.16 -8.94 -12.39
CA ALA A 8 -0.46 -9.47 -13.56
C ALA A 8 -0.06 -10.94 -13.36
N VAL A 9 0.22 -11.37 -12.14
CA VAL A 9 0.49 -12.78 -11.82
C VAL A 9 -0.77 -13.61 -12.02
N GLY A 10 -1.89 -13.20 -11.45
CA GLY A 10 -3.18 -13.88 -11.61
C GLY A 10 -3.69 -13.90 -13.05
N ARG A 11 -3.31 -12.91 -13.86
CA ARG A 11 -3.63 -12.83 -15.29
C ARG A 11 -2.70 -13.67 -16.17
N GLY A 12 -1.66 -14.27 -15.59
CA GLY A 12 -0.68 -15.06 -16.36
C GLY A 12 0.32 -14.24 -17.17
N ILE A 13 0.40 -12.92 -16.92
CA ILE A 13 1.33 -12.00 -17.62
C ILE A 13 2.75 -12.15 -17.08
N THR A 14 2.88 -12.41 -15.79
CA THR A 14 4.16 -12.62 -15.11
C THR A 14 4.03 -13.73 -14.06
N THR A 15 5.11 -14.05 -13.37
CA THR A 15 5.14 -15.08 -12.34
C THR A 15 5.27 -14.46 -10.93
N GLN A 16 4.91 -15.24 -9.90
CA GLN A 16 5.14 -14.82 -8.52
C GLN A 16 6.61 -14.53 -8.24
N ASP A 17 7.52 -15.35 -8.75
CA ASP A 17 8.97 -15.17 -8.55
C ASP A 17 9.46 -13.83 -9.09
N VAL A 18 8.99 -13.42 -10.26
CA VAL A 18 9.31 -12.11 -10.84
C VAL A 18 8.74 -10.99 -10.00
N ALA A 19 7.47 -11.08 -9.59
CA ALA A 19 6.83 -10.06 -8.77
C ALA A 19 7.51 -9.91 -7.40
N ILE A 20 7.86 -11.01 -6.75
CA ILE A 20 8.59 -11.02 -5.48
C ILE A 20 9.99 -10.40 -5.66
N SER A 21 10.70 -10.75 -6.72
CA SER A 21 12.03 -10.20 -7.02
C SER A 21 12.00 -8.67 -7.20
N LEU A 22 11.00 -8.16 -7.91
CA LEU A 22 10.81 -6.72 -8.09
C LEU A 22 10.48 -6.02 -6.76
N ASN A 23 9.62 -6.62 -5.95
CA ASN A 23 9.30 -6.09 -4.63
C ASN A 23 10.55 -6.05 -3.74
N ASN A 24 11.38 -7.09 -3.76
CA ASN A 24 12.61 -7.13 -2.99
C ASN A 24 13.61 -6.04 -3.41
N LYS A 25 13.69 -5.70 -4.70
CA LYS A 25 14.49 -4.57 -5.17
C LYS A 25 14.01 -3.24 -4.60
N VAL A 26 12.69 -3.03 -4.55
CA VAL A 26 12.11 -1.82 -3.94
C VAL A 26 12.45 -1.76 -2.45
N VAL A 27 12.32 -2.86 -1.74
CA VAL A 27 12.67 -2.95 -0.30
C VAL A 27 14.15 -2.60 -0.08
N GLU A 28 15.06 -3.12 -0.89
CA GLU A 28 16.49 -2.82 -0.81
C GLU A 28 16.80 -1.35 -1.10
N GLN A 29 16.20 -0.77 -2.14
CA GLN A 29 16.36 0.64 -2.47
C GLN A 29 15.88 1.56 -1.34
N LEU A 30 14.74 1.25 -0.73
CA LEU A 30 14.25 1.99 0.42
C LEU A 30 15.18 1.87 1.62
N LYS A 31 15.74 0.68 1.86
CA LYS A 31 16.71 0.45 2.94
C LYS A 31 17.98 1.28 2.74
N GLU A 32 18.49 1.36 1.52
CA GLU A 32 19.65 2.21 1.17
C GLU A 32 19.37 3.70 1.47
N SER A 33 18.12 4.12 1.37
CA SER A 33 17.67 5.48 1.70
C SER A 33 17.29 5.66 3.19
N GLY A 34 17.54 4.66 4.02
CA GLY A 34 17.24 4.71 5.45
C GLY A 34 15.82 4.35 5.83
N ILE A 35 15.04 3.80 4.89
CA ILE A 35 13.65 3.38 5.14
C ILE A 35 13.58 1.87 5.25
N GLU A 36 13.26 1.38 6.45
CA GLU A 36 13.15 -0.05 6.70
C GLU A 36 11.72 -0.53 6.52
N ILE A 37 11.54 -1.50 5.61
CA ILE A 37 10.25 -2.17 5.40
C ILE A 37 10.21 -3.43 6.26
N THR A 38 9.29 -3.45 7.21
CA THR A 38 9.14 -4.56 8.15
C THR A 38 8.62 -5.82 7.46
N LYS A 39 7.64 -5.67 6.56
CA LYS A 39 7.05 -6.79 5.83
C LYS A 39 6.34 -6.27 4.57
N SER A 40 6.30 -7.12 3.55
CA SER A 40 5.49 -6.90 2.34
C SER A 40 4.33 -7.89 2.30
N PHE A 41 3.12 -7.37 2.06
CA PHE A 41 1.90 -8.14 1.88
C PHE A 41 1.49 -8.03 0.41
N ILE A 42 1.48 -9.13 -0.32
CA ILE A 42 1.23 -9.12 -1.76
C ILE A 42 0.06 -10.05 -2.09
N ASP A 43 -0.91 -9.51 -2.82
CA ASP A 43 -2.00 -10.28 -3.40
C ASP A 43 -1.69 -10.56 -4.88
N PHE A 44 -1.60 -11.83 -5.25
CA PHE A 44 -1.27 -12.27 -6.60
C PHE A 44 -2.49 -12.68 -7.41
N SER A 45 -3.70 -12.52 -6.88
CA SER A 45 -4.92 -13.03 -7.50
C SER A 45 -5.31 -12.29 -8.77
N HIS A 46 -6.05 -12.98 -9.64
CA HIS A 46 -6.81 -12.34 -10.71
C HIS A 46 -7.94 -11.49 -10.10
N PRO A 47 -8.28 -10.32 -10.65
CA PRO A 47 -9.36 -9.48 -10.09
C PRO A 47 -10.70 -10.18 -9.95
N SER A 48 -11.00 -11.18 -10.82
CA SER A 48 -12.25 -11.95 -10.77
C SER A 48 -12.35 -12.95 -9.61
N GLU A 49 -11.25 -13.24 -8.91
CA GLU A 49 -11.22 -14.21 -7.81
C GLU A 49 -11.84 -13.68 -6.52
N ASN A 50 -12.14 -12.40 -6.44
CA ASN A 50 -12.69 -11.73 -5.24
C ASN A 50 -11.86 -12.03 -3.98
N SER A 51 -10.54 -11.97 -4.10
CA SER A 51 -9.63 -12.23 -3.00
C SER A 51 -9.87 -11.28 -1.82
N LYS A 52 -9.92 -11.84 -0.62
CA LYS A 52 -10.11 -11.07 0.62
C LYS A 52 -8.91 -10.18 0.95
N THR A 53 -7.72 -10.48 0.40
CA THR A 53 -6.50 -9.70 0.63
C THR A 53 -6.25 -8.63 -0.43
N ARG A 54 -7.03 -8.63 -1.53
CA ARG A 54 -6.91 -7.61 -2.57
C ARG A 54 -7.48 -6.28 -2.08
N LYS A 55 -6.65 -5.21 -2.14
CA LYS A 55 -7.15 -3.85 -1.87
C LYS A 55 -8.31 -3.52 -2.81
N PRO A 56 -9.37 -2.86 -2.35
CA PRO A 56 -9.50 -2.14 -1.07
C PRO A 56 -9.93 -2.98 0.14
N ASN A 57 -10.01 -4.32 0.05
CA ASN A 57 -10.26 -5.17 1.22
C ASN A 57 -9.12 -5.02 2.24
N THR A 58 -9.45 -4.99 3.51
CA THR A 58 -8.54 -4.56 4.59
C THR A 58 -7.85 -5.71 5.32
N LEU A 59 -7.94 -6.94 4.82
CA LEU A 59 -7.43 -8.11 5.55
C LEU A 59 -5.92 -8.02 5.84
N PHE A 60 -5.10 -7.56 4.89
CA PHE A 60 -3.67 -7.37 5.13
C PHE A 60 -3.40 -6.31 6.20
N LEU A 61 -4.20 -5.25 6.25
CA LEU A 61 -4.07 -4.20 7.24
C LEU A 61 -4.44 -4.71 8.64
N GLU A 62 -5.52 -5.48 8.73
CA GLU A 62 -5.95 -6.14 9.97
C GLU A 62 -4.90 -7.13 10.47
N ASN A 63 -4.35 -7.96 9.57
CA ASN A 63 -3.30 -8.91 9.91
C ASN A 63 -2.03 -8.22 10.41
N ALA A 64 -1.60 -7.15 9.75
CA ALA A 64 -0.44 -6.36 10.17
C ALA A 64 -0.68 -5.74 11.55
N SER A 65 -1.87 -5.19 11.79
CA SER A 65 -2.24 -4.60 13.07
C SER A 65 -2.16 -5.61 14.21
N LEU A 66 -2.65 -6.82 14.00
CA LEU A 66 -2.60 -7.88 15.01
C LEU A 66 -1.19 -8.39 15.24
N GLU A 67 -0.44 -8.67 14.18
CA GLU A 67 0.90 -9.25 14.26
C GLU A 67 1.92 -8.30 14.89
N TYR A 68 1.84 -7.01 14.56
CA TYR A 68 2.80 -5.99 14.99
C TYR A 68 2.25 -5.01 16.03
N LYS A 69 1.04 -5.22 16.53
CA LYS A 69 0.38 -4.37 17.54
C LYS A 69 0.32 -2.91 17.11
N LEU A 70 -0.09 -2.66 15.88
CA LEU A 70 -0.17 -1.31 15.31
C LEU A 70 -1.42 -0.55 15.80
N SER A 71 -1.26 0.74 16.04
CA SER A 71 -2.39 1.66 16.18
C SER A 71 -2.80 2.16 14.80
N LEU A 72 -3.88 1.61 14.26
CA LEU A 72 -4.33 1.99 12.91
C LEU A 72 -4.72 3.46 12.80
N LYS A 73 -5.36 4.00 13.82
CA LYS A 73 -5.72 5.44 13.86
C LYS A 73 -4.51 6.39 13.80
N ASP A 74 -3.34 5.91 14.24
CA ASP A 74 -2.09 6.67 14.22
C ASP A 74 -1.19 6.29 13.03
N SER A 75 -1.67 5.37 12.20
CA SER A 75 -0.98 4.89 11.01
C SER A 75 -1.44 5.62 9.76
N TRP A 76 -0.60 5.56 8.74
CA TRP A 76 -0.85 6.20 7.45
C TRP A 76 -0.82 5.18 6.32
N VAL A 77 -1.76 5.31 5.38
CA VAL A 77 -1.71 4.62 4.09
C VAL A 77 -1.37 5.65 3.02
N ILE A 78 -0.34 5.36 2.25
CA ILE A 78 0.13 6.21 1.14
C ILE A 78 -0.03 5.39 -0.14
N GLY A 79 -0.69 5.96 -1.12
CA GLY A 79 -0.88 5.30 -2.40
C GLY A 79 -1.29 6.26 -3.51
N ASP A 80 -1.27 5.78 -4.74
CA ASP A 80 -1.59 6.59 -5.92
C ASP A 80 -2.99 6.32 -6.48
N LYS A 81 -3.61 5.20 -6.09
CA LYS A 81 -4.92 4.79 -6.61
C LYS A 81 -6.05 5.06 -5.61
N PRO A 82 -7.26 5.33 -6.11
CA PRO A 82 -8.45 5.42 -5.24
C PRO A 82 -8.64 4.18 -4.36
N SER A 83 -8.30 2.98 -4.85
CA SER A 83 -8.38 1.74 -4.07
C SER A 83 -7.44 1.73 -2.86
N ASP A 84 -6.28 2.38 -2.94
CA ASP A 84 -5.35 2.52 -1.82
C ASP A 84 -5.96 3.41 -0.73
N ILE A 85 -6.59 4.50 -1.14
CA ILE A 85 -7.24 5.43 -0.22
C ILE A 85 -8.43 4.77 0.46
N LEU A 86 -9.25 4.06 -0.29
CA LEU A 86 -10.38 3.31 0.26
C LEU A 86 -9.93 2.22 1.24
N PHE A 87 -8.85 1.53 0.92
CA PHE A 87 -8.19 0.56 1.81
C PHE A 87 -7.82 1.22 3.15
N GLY A 88 -7.15 2.37 3.11
CA GLY A 88 -6.79 3.11 4.32
C GLY A 88 -8.00 3.59 5.12
N LYS A 89 -9.00 4.16 4.46
CA LYS A 89 -10.22 4.64 5.10
C LYS A 89 -11.01 3.53 5.77
N ARG A 90 -11.20 2.41 5.07
CA ARG A 90 -11.89 1.24 5.63
C ARG A 90 -11.12 0.64 6.82
N GLY A 91 -9.80 0.73 6.80
CA GLY A 91 -8.92 0.28 7.87
C GLY A 91 -8.75 1.29 9.01
N ASN A 92 -9.43 2.42 8.96
CA ASN A 92 -9.38 3.46 9.99
C ASN A 92 -7.97 4.06 10.19
N THR A 93 -7.25 4.25 9.08
CA THR A 93 -5.97 4.96 9.03
C THR A 93 -6.14 6.37 8.46
N LYS A 94 -5.13 7.20 8.64
CA LYS A 94 -4.97 8.44 7.87
C LYS A 94 -4.49 8.09 6.45
N THR A 95 -4.78 8.93 5.47
CA THR A 95 -4.49 8.63 4.06
C THR A 95 -3.83 9.80 3.34
N LEU A 96 -2.82 9.46 2.52
CA LEU A 96 -2.14 10.37 1.60
C LEU A 96 -2.28 9.81 0.18
N GLN A 97 -2.83 10.59 -0.74
CA GLN A 97 -2.83 10.21 -2.15
C GLN A 97 -1.73 10.93 -2.91
N ILE A 98 -0.91 10.14 -3.62
CA ILE A 98 0.07 10.67 -4.56
C ILE A 98 -0.65 10.94 -5.88
N LYS A 99 -0.64 12.20 -6.32
CA LYS A 99 -1.22 12.59 -7.60
C LYS A 99 -0.36 12.09 -8.76
N GLY A 100 -1.00 11.48 -9.74
CA GLY A 100 -0.31 10.92 -10.90
C GLY A 100 -1.32 10.49 -11.97
N ASP A 101 -1.14 9.30 -12.51
CA ASP A 101 -1.91 8.79 -13.66
C ASP A 101 -3.31 8.31 -13.31
N TYR A 102 -3.64 8.20 -12.03
CA TYR A 102 -4.94 7.70 -11.57
C TYR A 102 -5.85 8.82 -11.08
N ASP A 103 -7.14 8.53 -11.02
CA ASP A 103 -8.16 9.46 -10.52
C ASP A 103 -7.88 9.88 -9.09
N ILE A 104 -8.26 11.10 -8.76
CA ILE A 104 -8.16 11.63 -7.40
C ILE A 104 -9.36 11.15 -6.59
N SER A 105 -9.08 10.50 -5.46
CA SER A 105 -10.12 10.14 -4.49
C SER A 105 -10.53 11.36 -3.68
N GLU A 106 -11.82 11.59 -3.54
CA GLU A 106 -12.34 12.64 -2.65
C GLU A 106 -12.18 12.30 -1.16
N PHE A 107 -11.83 11.05 -0.84
CA PHE A 107 -11.74 10.55 0.54
C PHE A 107 -10.35 10.65 1.15
N ALA A 108 -9.31 11.03 0.42
CA ALA A 108 -7.98 11.18 0.97
C ALA A 108 -7.93 12.35 1.97
N ASP A 109 -7.20 12.16 3.06
CA ASP A 109 -7.02 13.23 4.04
C ASP A 109 -6.07 14.31 3.51
N PHE A 110 -5.05 13.92 2.74
CA PHE A 110 -4.09 14.82 2.12
C PHE A 110 -3.68 14.33 0.72
N TYR A 111 -3.16 15.26 -0.09
CA TYR A 111 -2.67 14.99 -1.44
C TYR A 111 -1.24 15.49 -1.57
N ILE A 112 -0.40 14.68 -2.22
CA ILE A 112 1.01 15.00 -2.48
C ILE A 112 1.34 14.74 -3.95
N ASN A 113 2.38 15.39 -4.46
CA ASN A 113 2.83 15.19 -5.84
C ASN A 113 3.92 14.13 -5.95
N ASN A 114 4.65 13.89 -4.88
CA ASN A 114 5.67 12.85 -4.81
C ASN A 114 5.82 12.36 -3.36
N LEU A 115 6.45 11.20 -3.20
CA LEU A 115 6.58 10.54 -1.91
C LEU A 115 7.41 11.35 -0.90
N ALA A 116 8.35 12.18 -1.36
CA ALA A 116 9.18 13.00 -0.47
C ALA A 116 8.35 14.01 0.35
N GLN A 117 7.23 14.48 -0.17
CA GLN A 117 6.34 15.39 0.54
C GLN A 117 5.58 14.74 1.70
N ALA A 118 5.51 13.41 1.74
CA ALA A 118 4.81 12.69 2.80
C ALA A 118 5.42 12.96 4.19
N TYR A 119 6.74 13.10 4.25
CA TYR A 119 7.43 13.34 5.52
C TYR A 119 6.92 14.62 6.23
N GLU A 120 6.79 15.71 5.50
CA GLU A 120 6.34 16.98 6.06
C GLU A 120 4.93 16.87 6.65
N ILE A 121 4.04 16.20 5.91
CA ILE A 121 2.65 16.04 6.36
C ILE A 121 2.57 15.10 7.57
N ILE A 122 3.23 13.95 7.51
CA ILE A 122 3.18 12.97 8.59
C ILE A 122 3.80 13.52 9.87
N SER A 123 4.89 14.27 9.78
CA SER A 123 5.55 14.85 10.95
C SER A 123 4.75 15.95 11.64
N GLN A 124 3.77 16.58 10.95
CA GLN A 124 2.93 17.64 11.49
C GLN A 124 1.57 17.14 12.00
N HIS A 125 1.20 15.94 11.71
CA HIS A 125 -0.11 15.37 12.01
C HIS A 125 0.00 14.00 12.67
#